data_e4e9d4349fcd0686834957dab8d95332
#
_entry.id   e4e9d4349fcd0686834957dab8d95332
#
_cell.length_a   1.000
_cell.length_b   1.000
_cell.length_c   1.000
_cell.angle_alpha   90.00
_cell.angle_beta   90.00
_cell.angle_gamma   90.00
#
_symmetry.space_group_name_H-M   'P 1'
#
loop_
_entity.id
_entity.type
_entity.pdbx_description
1 polymer ?
#
loop_
_entity_poly.entity_id
_entity_poly.type
_entity_poly.pdbx_seq_one_letter_code
_entity_poly.pdbx_strand_id
1 'polypeptide(L)'
;MTVLIKYPFKYNNESIVSGILSENQVLAFPTETVYGLGGNAFSKEVADRIYLIKQRPKNKPFPLLITLKWLKKLCLWNDSRIDDLIEAFWPGPLTLILNSNPDLPKHLTNNSRTLAVRFSSSAVVQRLIELGDFPLIGTSANRSGFPVCSSAEEVSNQFKDDVDIIIEGYNRTENLASTIVNCLTEPFNILRQGAISLKEINHICKIQE
;
A
#
# COMPACT_ATOMS: atom_id res chain seq x y z
N MET A 1 17.64 -4.56 -15.45
CA MET A 1 17.34 -6.03 -15.41
C MET A 1 16.58 -6.33 -14.12
N THR A 2 15.36 -6.79 -14.24
CA THR A 2 14.47 -7.08 -13.10
C THR A 2 14.92 -8.35 -12.36
N VAL A 3 15.02 -8.28 -11.04
CA VAL A 3 15.36 -9.43 -10.19
C VAL A 3 14.08 -10.09 -9.69
N LEU A 4 13.97 -11.43 -9.86
CA LEU A 4 12.86 -12.22 -9.32
C LEU A 4 13.31 -12.90 -8.02
N ILE A 5 12.59 -12.65 -6.93
CA ILE A 5 12.88 -13.21 -5.60
C ILE A 5 11.65 -13.94 -5.07
N LYS A 6 11.85 -15.19 -4.62
CA LYS A 6 10.78 -16.03 -4.08
C LYS A 6 10.59 -15.82 -2.59
N TYR A 7 9.34 -15.67 -2.14
CA TYR A 7 8.98 -15.66 -0.72
C TYR A 7 8.47 -17.06 -0.28
N PRO A 8 8.81 -17.58 0.90
CA PRO A 8 9.55 -16.89 1.97
C PRO A 8 11.04 -16.70 1.63
N PHE A 9 11.59 -15.58 2.09
CA PHE A 9 12.99 -15.25 1.81
C PHE A 9 13.91 -16.27 2.48
N LYS A 10 14.85 -16.83 1.70
CA LYS A 10 15.98 -17.57 2.28
C LYS A 10 16.98 -16.58 2.85
N TYR A 11 17.79 -17.00 3.81
CA TYR A 11 18.74 -16.16 4.53
C TYR A 11 19.59 -15.24 3.61
N ASN A 12 20.07 -15.79 2.49
CA ASN A 12 20.84 -15.00 1.52
C ASN A 12 19.98 -13.95 0.77
N ASN A 13 18.67 -14.16 0.64
CA ASN A 13 17.78 -13.24 -0.07
C ASN A 13 17.32 -12.09 0.83
N GLU A 14 17.30 -12.23 2.14
CA GLU A 14 16.93 -11.13 3.06
C GLU A 14 17.96 -10.00 3.01
N SER A 15 19.25 -10.31 3.00
CA SER A 15 20.31 -9.30 2.87
C SER A 15 20.25 -8.59 1.49
N ILE A 16 19.94 -9.34 0.43
CA ILE A 16 19.72 -8.75 -0.90
C ILE A 16 18.51 -7.82 -0.87
N VAL A 17 17.37 -8.27 -0.34
CA VAL A 17 16.16 -7.45 -0.24
C VAL A 17 16.39 -6.20 0.61
N SER A 18 17.06 -6.32 1.76
CA SER A 18 17.40 -5.19 2.62
C SER A 18 18.33 -4.19 1.92
N GLY A 19 19.35 -4.67 1.20
CA GLY A 19 20.25 -3.83 0.39
C GLY A 19 19.50 -3.06 -0.70
N ILE A 20 18.62 -3.75 -1.40
CA ILE A 20 17.81 -3.19 -2.49
C ILE A 20 16.79 -2.17 -1.95
N LEU A 21 16.17 -2.42 -0.81
CA LEU A 21 15.25 -1.46 -0.17
C LEU A 21 15.95 -0.13 0.17
N SER A 22 17.25 -0.16 0.48
CA SER A 22 18.06 1.03 0.76
C SER A 22 18.42 1.84 -0.48
N GLU A 23 18.31 1.27 -1.70
CA GLU A 23 18.77 1.87 -2.96
C GLU A 23 17.67 2.58 -3.78
N ASN A 24 16.59 3.03 -3.15
CA ASN A 24 15.49 3.73 -3.83
C ASN A 24 14.87 2.96 -5.01
N GLN A 25 14.74 1.65 -4.86
CA GLN A 25 14.23 0.77 -5.90
C GLN A 25 12.71 0.61 -5.87
N VAL A 26 12.14 0.28 -7.02
CA VAL A 26 10.72 -0.01 -7.20
C VAL A 26 10.50 -1.51 -7.18
N LEU A 27 9.63 -1.97 -6.28
CA LEU A 27 9.30 -3.36 -6.08
C LEU A 27 7.86 -3.67 -6.51
N ALA A 28 7.65 -4.88 -7.04
CA ALA A 28 6.33 -5.49 -7.12
C ALA A 28 6.25 -6.66 -6.14
N PHE A 29 5.13 -6.76 -5.41
CA PHE A 29 4.97 -7.72 -4.34
C PHE A 29 3.51 -8.17 -4.17
N PRO A 30 3.26 -9.42 -3.74
CA PRO A 30 1.92 -9.91 -3.48
C PRO A 30 1.36 -9.29 -2.18
N THR A 31 0.08 -8.92 -2.23
CA THR A 31 -0.68 -8.53 -1.04
C THR A 31 -1.84 -9.49 -0.83
N GLU A 32 -2.61 -9.33 0.23
CA GLU A 32 -3.83 -10.10 0.46
C GLU A 32 -4.98 -9.71 -0.49
N THR A 33 -4.77 -8.68 -1.31
CA THR A 33 -5.77 -8.21 -2.30
C THR A 33 -5.30 -8.49 -3.73
N VAL A 34 -4.38 -7.67 -4.23
CA VAL A 34 -3.83 -7.73 -5.58
C VAL A 34 -2.32 -7.52 -5.51
N TYR A 35 -1.57 -7.80 -6.57
CA TYR A 35 -0.17 -7.41 -6.60
C TYR A 35 -0.01 -5.90 -6.40
N GLY A 36 0.90 -5.53 -5.50
CA GLY A 36 1.28 -4.16 -5.23
C GLY A 36 2.52 -3.75 -6.01
N LEU A 37 2.58 -2.44 -6.33
CA LEU A 37 3.77 -1.76 -6.82
C LEU A 37 4.15 -0.72 -5.79
N GLY A 38 5.40 -0.68 -5.36
CA GLY A 38 5.83 0.21 -4.29
C GLY A 38 7.32 0.29 -4.08
N GLY A 39 7.71 0.84 -2.94
CA GLY A 39 9.06 1.03 -2.48
C GLY A 39 9.06 2.00 -1.30
N ASN A 40 10.22 2.50 -0.88
CA ASN A 40 10.36 3.41 0.24
C ASN A 40 9.48 4.66 0.07
N ALA A 41 8.47 4.82 0.92
CA ALA A 41 7.55 5.95 0.84
C ALA A 41 8.24 7.30 1.11
N PHE A 42 9.30 7.33 1.90
CA PHE A 42 10.06 8.56 2.17
C PHE A 42 10.97 8.98 1.01
N SER A 43 11.21 8.11 0.04
CA SER A 43 11.97 8.47 -1.16
C SER A 43 11.07 9.13 -2.21
N LYS A 44 11.33 10.42 -2.44
CA LYS A 44 10.67 11.15 -3.53
C LYS A 44 11.00 10.55 -4.90
N GLU A 45 12.20 10.04 -5.07
CA GLU A 45 12.66 9.40 -6.30
C GLU A 45 11.83 8.13 -6.61
N VAL A 46 11.61 7.28 -5.62
CA VAL A 46 10.74 6.09 -5.75
C VAL A 46 9.33 6.52 -6.14
N ALA A 47 8.76 7.52 -5.46
CA ALA A 47 7.43 8.02 -5.78
C ALA A 47 7.34 8.53 -7.24
N ASP A 48 8.30 9.35 -7.67
CA ASP A 48 8.35 9.88 -9.04
C ASP A 48 8.49 8.75 -10.08
N ARG A 49 9.33 7.74 -9.84
CA ARG A 49 9.46 6.56 -10.71
C ARG A 49 8.13 5.80 -10.82
N ILE A 50 7.43 5.57 -9.70
CA ILE A 50 6.14 4.85 -9.71
C ILE A 50 5.08 5.66 -10.49
N TYR A 51 5.05 7.00 -10.38
CA TYR A 51 4.16 7.82 -11.21
C TYR A 51 4.43 7.65 -12.70
N LEU A 52 5.70 7.62 -13.10
CA LEU A 52 6.10 7.40 -14.50
C LEU A 52 5.72 6.00 -14.99
N ILE A 53 6.09 4.96 -14.24
CA ILE A 53 5.81 3.55 -14.58
C ILE A 53 4.30 3.32 -14.75
N LYS A 54 3.49 3.88 -13.86
CA LYS A 54 2.04 3.74 -13.90
C LYS A 54 1.35 4.68 -14.89
N GLN A 55 2.05 5.67 -15.42
CA GLN A 55 1.42 6.78 -16.19
C GLN A 55 0.28 7.42 -15.40
N ARG A 56 0.50 7.62 -14.08
CA ARG A 56 -0.50 8.13 -13.14
C ARG A 56 -0.40 9.65 -12.99
N PRO A 57 -1.51 10.37 -12.99
CA PRO A 57 -1.50 11.80 -12.69
C PRO A 57 -0.95 12.08 -11.29
N LYS A 58 0.00 13.03 -11.17
CA LYS A 58 0.68 13.36 -9.90
C LYS A 58 -0.25 13.94 -8.82
N ASN A 59 -1.45 14.40 -9.19
CA ASN A 59 -2.45 14.90 -8.23
C ASN A 59 -3.19 13.80 -7.46
N LYS A 60 -2.90 12.52 -7.74
CA LYS A 60 -3.49 11.38 -7.02
C LYS A 60 -2.43 10.71 -6.14
N PRO A 61 -2.31 11.06 -4.85
CA PRO A 61 -1.31 10.48 -3.96
C PRO A 61 -1.45 8.96 -3.86
N PHE A 62 -0.37 8.29 -3.47
CA PHE A 62 -0.37 6.85 -3.27
C PHE A 62 -0.81 6.50 -1.85
N PRO A 63 -1.59 5.43 -1.66
CA PRO A 63 -1.76 4.84 -0.34
C PRO A 63 -0.42 4.30 0.18
N LEU A 64 -0.26 4.30 1.50
CA LEU A 64 0.89 3.75 2.18
C LEU A 64 0.53 2.43 2.86
N LEU A 65 1.37 1.42 2.68
CA LEU A 65 1.34 0.20 3.48
C LEU A 65 2.23 0.41 4.70
N ILE A 66 1.67 0.14 5.89
CA ILE A 66 2.29 0.47 7.16
C ILE A 66 2.19 -0.69 8.15
N THR A 67 2.93 -0.60 9.24
CA THR A 67 2.64 -1.33 10.49
C THR A 67 2.09 -0.34 11.53
N LEU A 68 1.53 -0.84 12.63
CA LEU A 68 1.04 0.02 13.72
C LEU A 68 2.11 0.94 14.32
N LYS A 69 3.39 0.52 14.26
CA LYS A 69 4.55 1.35 14.64
C LYS A 69 4.59 2.66 13.87
N TRP A 70 4.24 2.62 12.57
CA TRP A 70 4.26 3.78 11.68
C TRP A 70 3.00 4.62 11.75
N LEU A 71 1.85 4.03 12.08
CA LEU A 71 0.57 4.72 12.07
C LEU A 71 0.60 6.01 12.90
N LYS A 72 1.02 5.93 14.17
CA LYS A 72 1.09 7.08 15.08
C LYS A 72 2.14 8.13 14.70
N LYS A 73 3.13 7.77 13.87
CA LYS A 73 4.12 8.70 13.35
C LYS A 73 3.62 9.45 12.12
N LEU A 74 2.75 8.82 11.34
CA LEU A 74 2.29 9.32 10.05
C LEU A 74 0.95 10.06 10.13
N CYS A 75 0.04 9.62 11.00
CA CYS A 75 -1.35 10.05 11.02
C CYS A 75 -1.78 10.57 12.39
N LEU A 76 -2.74 11.50 12.36
CA LEU A 76 -3.38 12.08 13.52
C LEU A 76 -4.88 11.87 13.43
N TRP A 77 -5.51 11.47 14.55
CA TRP A 77 -6.96 11.36 14.70
C TRP A 77 -7.34 11.48 16.18
N ASN A 78 -8.59 11.82 16.43
CA ASN A 78 -9.17 11.91 17.77
C ASN A 78 -10.56 11.26 17.85
N ASP A 79 -11.01 10.61 16.78
CA ASP A 79 -12.31 9.92 16.70
C ASP A 79 -12.12 8.44 17.00
N SER A 80 -12.75 7.94 18.07
CA SER A 80 -12.63 6.53 18.49
C SER A 80 -13.18 5.54 17.47
N ARG A 81 -14.08 5.96 16.57
CA ARG A 81 -14.58 5.10 15.48
C ARG A 81 -13.44 4.64 14.56
N ILE A 82 -12.36 5.42 14.46
CA ILE A 82 -11.16 5.04 13.70
C ILE A 82 -10.44 3.89 14.41
N ASP A 83 -10.34 3.94 15.74
CA ASP A 83 -9.75 2.85 16.53
C ASP A 83 -10.58 1.56 16.39
N ASP A 84 -11.92 1.67 16.42
CA ASP A 84 -12.85 0.54 16.22
C ASP A 84 -12.65 -0.10 14.82
N LEU A 85 -12.50 0.72 13.76
CA LEU A 85 -12.22 0.24 12.40
C LEU A 85 -10.85 -0.45 12.29
N ILE A 86 -9.84 0.10 12.95
CA ILE A 86 -8.49 -0.47 13.02
C ILE A 86 -8.53 -1.83 13.72
N GLU A 87 -9.18 -1.93 14.87
CA GLU A 87 -9.27 -3.17 15.64
C GLU A 87 -10.01 -4.26 14.85
N ALA A 88 -11.10 -3.90 14.17
CA ALA A 88 -11.93 -4.85 13.45
C ALA A 88 -11.29 -5.36 12.16
N PHE A 89 -10.53 -4.53 11.42
CA PHE A 89 -10.16 -4.82 10.04
C PHE A 89 -8.65 -4.82 9.76
N TRP A 90 -7.80 -4.47 10.73
CA TRP A 90 -6.36 -4.51 10.57
C TRP A 90 -5.68 -5.57 11.45
N PRO A 91 -4.69 -6.31 10.91
CA PRO A 91 -4.17 -6.23 9.54
C PRO A 91 -5.16 -6.80 8.51
N GLY A 92 -5.36 -6.08 7.39
CA GLY A 92 -6.34 -6.50 6.39
C GLY A 92 -6.60 -5.51 5.25
N PRO A 93 -7.66 -5.77 4.46
CA PRO A 93 -7.93 -5.05 3.22
C PRO A 93 -8.72 -3.74 3.41
N LEU A 94 -8.54 -3.04 4.54
CA LEU A 94 -9.10 -1.71 4.79
C LEU A 94 -8.04 -0.62 4.63
N THR A 95 -8.34 0.38 3.82
CA THR A 95 -7.54 1.61 3.68
C THR A 95 -8.31 2.77 4.32
N LEU A 96 -7.69 3.48 5.25
CA LEU A 96 -8.25 4.66 5.91
C LEU A 96 -7.58 5.92 5.39
N ILE A 97 -8.37 6.96 5.10
CA ILE A 97 -7.86 8.30 4.84
C ILE A 97 -7.96 9.11 6.12
N LEU A 98 -6.80 9.53 6.61
CA LEU A 98 -6.62 10.23 7.89
C LEU A 98 -5.87 11.55 7.70
N ASN A 99 -5.95 12.45 8.69
CA ASN A 99 -5.06 13.61 8.73
C ASN A 99 -3.61 13.14 8.86
N SER A 100 -2.72 13.76 8.09
CA SER A 100 -1.29 13.49 8.18
C SER A 100 -0.63 14.31 9.26
N ASN A 101 0.44 13.77 9.86
CA ASN A 101 1.35 14.58 10.66
C ASN A 101 1.91 15.72 9.78
N PRO A 102 1.86 16.99 10.25
CA PRO A 102 2.31 18.15 9.47
C PRO A 102 3.81 18.14 9.12
N ASP A 103 4.62 17.42 9.89
CA ASP A 103 6.08 17.35 9.71
C ASP A 103 6.52 16.40 8.60
N LEU A 104 5.57 15.73 7.95
CA LEU A 104 5.87 14.77 6.88
C LEU A 104 6.32 15.46 5.59
N PRO A 105 7.19 14.79 4.81
CA PRO A 105 7.58 15.27 3.49
C PRO A 105 6.37 15.50 2.58
N LYS A 106 6.32 16.66 1.92
CA LYS A 106 5.17 17.09 1.09
C LYS A 106 4.80 16.12 -0.02
N HIS A 107 5.76 15.36 -0.55
CA HIS A 107 5.48 14.39 -1.62
C HIS A 107 4.61 13.21 -1.16
N LEU A 108 4.60 12.88 0.15
CA LEU A 108 3.73 11.82 0.70
C LEU A 108 2.26 12.22 0.66
N THR A 109 1.97 13.47 0.96
CA THR A 109 0.60 13.98 1.09
C THR A 109 0.11 14.69 -0.17
N ASN A 110 1.00 14.93 -1.12
CA ASN A 110 0.74 15.80 -2.28
C ASN A 110 0.12 17.17 -1.87
N ASN A 111 0.61 17.74 -0.75
CA ASN A 111 0.12 18.98 -0.13
C ASN A 111 -1.33 18.93 0.40
N SER A 112 -1.97 17.77 0.44
CA SER A 112 -3.37 17.65 0.91
C SER A 112 -3.52 17.59 2.44
N ARG A 113 -2.42 17.44 3.18
CA ARG A 113 -2.41 17.18 4.64
C ARG A 113 -3.17 15.91 5.04
N THR A 114 -3.34 14.98 4.12
CA THR A 114 -4.02 13.70 4.35
C THR A 114 -3.19 12.55 3.82
N LEU A 115 -3.36 11.38 4.43
CA LEU A 115 -2.75 10.13 3.96
C LEU A 115 -3.80 9.03 3.88
N ALA A 116 -3.71 8.23 2.84
CA ALA A 116 -4.37 6.94 2.77
C ALA A 116 -3.42 5.87 3.30
N VAL A 117 -3.78 5.18 4.38
CA VAL A 117 -2.92 4.20 5.06
C VAL A 117 -3.62 2.86 5.20
N ARG A 118 -2.85 1.77 5.15
CA ARG A 118 -3.35 0.41 5.33
C ARG A 118 -2.31 -0.46 6.03
N PHE A 119 -2.74 -1.22 7.05
CA PHE A 119 -1.94 -2.29 7.62
C PHE A 119 -2.34 -3.61 6.93
N SER A 120 -1.55 -4.02 5.95
CA SER A 120 -1.77 -5.23 5.15
C SER A 120 -1.55 -6.51 5.96
N SER A 121 -2.39 -7.53 5.78
CA SER A 121 -2.18 -8.87 6.36
C SER A 121 -1.17 -9.72 5.57
N SER A 122 -0.62 -9.21 4.46
CA SER A 122 0.40 -9.91 3.68
C SER A 122 1.71 -10.02 4.47
N ALA A 123 2.14 -11.25 4.74
CA ALA A 123 3.43 -11.50 5.40
C ALA A 123 4.61 -10.95 4.60
N VAL A 124 4.50 -10.92 3.26
CA VAL A 124 5.51 -10.30 2.38
C VAL A 124 5.61 -8.81 2.67
N VAL A 125 4.48 -8.09 2.69
CA VAL A 125 4.45 -6.65 2.95
C VAL A 125 4.99 -6.31 4.33
N GLN A 126 4.56 -7.05 5.35
CA GLN A 126 5.04 -6.86 6.72
C GLN A 126 6.56 -7.05 6.79
N ARG A 127 7.07 -8.12 6.17
CA ARG A 127 8.51 -8.40 6.15
C ARG A 127 9.32 -7.34 5.41
N LEU A 128 8.81 -6.82 4.29
CA LEU A 128 9.46 -5.72 3.56
C LEU A 128 9.55 -4.44 4.41
N ILE A 129 8.48 -4.09 5.14
CA ILE A 129 8.47 -2.93 6.04
C ILE A 129 9.44 -3.12 7.21
N GLU A 130 9.53 -4.34 7.76
CA GLU A 130 10.50 -4.67 8.81
C GLU A 130 11.94 -4.56 8.33
N LEU A 131 12.26 -5.13 7.16
CA LEU A 131 13.61 -5.12 6.59
C LEU A 131 14.08 -3.71 6.20
N GLY A 132 13.17 -2.88 5.71
CA GLY A 132 13.47 -1.51 5.28
C GLY A 132 13.40 -0.49 6.42
N ASP A 133 12.68 -0.80 7.51
CA ASP A 133 12.29 0.13 8.59
C ASP A 133 11.67 1.44 8.08
N PHE A 134 10.79 1.32 7.07
CA PHE A 134 10.01 2.44 6.52
C PHE A 134 8.64 1.97 5.97
N PRO A 135 7.65 2.88 5.87
CA PRO A 135 6.39 2.59 5.16
C PRO A 135 6.64 2.38 3.67
N LEU A 136 5.85 1.51 3.04
CA LEU A 136 5.91 1.31 1.60
C LEU A 136 4.82 2.12 0.88
N ILE A 137 5.13 2.69 -0.27
CA ILE A 137 4.09 3.02 -1.24
C ILE A 137 3.38 1.72 -1.61
N GLY A 138 2.04 1.72 -1.62
CA GLY A 138 1.24 0.52 -1.89
C GLY A 138 0.15 0.79 -2.91
N THR A 139 0.50 0.88 -4.20
CA THR A 139 -0.49 0.98 -5.27
C THR A 139 -0.63 -0.35 -6.00
N SER A 140 -1.78 -0.60 -6.67
CA SER A 140 -1.95 -1.82 -7.48
C SER A 140 -0.92 -1.91 -8.59
N ALA A 141 -0.43 -3.12 -8.86
CA ALA A 141 0.51 -3.38 -9.95
C ALA A 141 -0.24 -3.43 -11.29
N ASN A 142 -0.45 -2.25 -11.90
CA ASN A 142 -0.97 -2.06 -13.23
C ASN A 142 -0.58 -0.67 -13.76
N ARG A 143 -0.45 -0.54 -15.06
CA ARG A 143 -0.49 0.78 -15.71
C ARG A 143 -1.90 1.35 -15.62
N SER A 144 -2.03 2.67 -15.54
CA SER A 144 -3.36 3.31 -15.42
C SER A 144 -4.25 2.92 -16.61
N GLY A 145 -5.45 2.44 -16.30
CA GLY A 145 -6.40 1.96 -17.32
C GLY A 145 -6.24 0.50 -17.74
N PHE A 146 -5.20 -0.21 -17.29
CA PHE A 146 -4.99 -1.62 -17.57
C PHE A 146 -5.45 -2.51 -16.39
N PRO A 147 -5.74 -3.79 -16.64
CA PRO A 147 -6.03 -4.75 -15.60
C PRO A 147 -4.92 -4.84 -14.56
N VAL A 148 -5.30 -5.12 -13.32
CA VAL A 148 -4.36 -5.31 -12.21
C VAL A 148 -3.71 -6.69 -12.34
N CYS A 149 -2.38 -6.74 -12.14
CA CYS A 149 -1.65 -8.00 -12.15
C CYS A 149 -2.03 -8.85 -10.92
N SER A 150 -2.25 -10.15 -11.15
CA SER A 150 -2.54 -11.15 -10.13
C SER A 150 -1.35 -12.07 -9.84
N SER A 151 -0.31 -12.06 -10.69
CA SER A 151 0.87 -12.90 -10.57
C SER A 151 2.18 -12.15 -10.87
N ALA A 152 3.29 -12.73 -10.44
CA ALA A 152 4.63 -12.22 -10.75
C ALA A 152 4.91 -12.25 -12.27
N GLU A 153 4.36 -13.25 -12.98
CA GLU A 153 4.47 -13.35 -14.42
C GLU A 153 3.74 -12.22 -15.15
N GLU A 154 2.50 -11.90 -14.72
CA GLU A 154 1.76 -10.76 -15.27
C GLU A 154 2.47 -9.43 -15.01
N VAL A 155 3.06 -9.27 -13.81
CA VAL A 155 3.90 -8.10 -13.51
C VAL A 155 5.09 -8.03 -14.46
N SER A 156 5.83 -9.13 -14.63
CA SER A 156 6.98 -9.18 -15.53
C SER A 156 6.59 -8.84 -16.96
N ASN A 157 5.46 -9.36 -17.45
CA ASN A 157 4.96 -9.09 -18.79
C ASN A 157 4.52 -7.63 -18.99
N GLN A 158 3.88 -7.03 -17.96
CA GLN A 158 3.33 -5.67 -18.06
C GLN A 158 4.41 -4.59 -17.88
N PHE A 159 5.37 -4.82 -16.97
CA PHE A 159 6.34 -3.80 -16.57
C PHE A 159 7.75 -4.03 -17.10
N LYS A 160 8.09 -5.26 -17.50
CA LYS A 160 9.46 -5.61 -17.99
C LYS A 160 10.53 -5.06 -17.05
N ASP A 161 11.44 -4.24 -17.58
CA ASP A 161 12.57 -3.67 -16.85
C ASP A 161 12.25 -2.37 -16.08
N ASP A 162 10.99 -1.92 -16.07
CA ASP A 162 10.59 -0.72 -15.32
C ASP A 162 10.58 -0.94 -13.80
N VAL A 163 10.48 -2.20 -13.35
CA VAL A 163 10.47 -2.62 -11.95
C VAL A 163 11.78 -3.32 -11.64
N ASP A 164 12.43 -2.94 -10.54
CA ASP A 164 13.75 -3.47 -10.19
C ASP A 164 13.65 -4.88 -9.59
N ILE A 165 12.62 -5.12 -8.77
CA ILE A 165 12.38 -6.41 -8.13
C ILE A 165 10.93 -6.84 -8.26
N ILE A 166 10.73 -8.12 -8.53
CA ILE A 166 9.44 -8.79 -8.40
C ILE A 166 9.56 -9.86 -7.33
N ILE A 167 8.74 -9.74 -6.28
CA ILE A 167 8.64 -10.78 -5.24
C ILE A 167 7.56 -11.76 -5.64
N GLU A 168 7.95 -13.00 -5.89
CA GLU A 168 7.03 -14.09 -6.14
C GLU A 168 6.54 -14.67 -4.82
N GLY A 169 5.23 -14.73 -4.65
CA GLY A 169 4.55 -15.27 -3.47
C GLY A 169 3.19 -15.82 -3.78
N TYR A 170 2.47 -16.24 -2.74
CA TYR A 170 1.14 -16.82 -2.92
C TYR A 170 0.17 -15.81 -3.51
N ASN A 171 -0.43 -16.18 -4.64
CA ASN A 171 -1.55 -15.46 -5.23
C ASN A 171 -2.84 -15.85 -4.51
N ARG A 172 -3.65 -14.86 -4.10
CA ARG A 172 -5.04 -15.13 -3.72
C ARG A 172 -5.93 -15.06 -4.96
N THR A 173 -6.96 -15.91 -4.97
CA THR A 173 -7.91 -16.01 -6.08
C THR A 173 -8.93 -14.88 -6.13
N GLU A 174 -9.07 -14.11 -5.06
CA GLU A 174 -10.00 -12.98 -4.98
C GLU A 174 -9.27 -11.68 -5.31
N ASN A 175 -9.43 -11.22 -6.56
CA ASN A 175 -8.81 -10.00 -7.09
C ASN A 175 -9.56 -8.72 -6.65
N LEU A 176 -10.06 -8.67 -5.42
CA LEU A 176 -10.73 -7.48 -4.89
C LEU A 176 -9.71 -6.52 -4.29
N ALA A 177 -9.77 -5.26 -4.71
CA ALA A 177 -8.97 -4.20 -4.10
C ALA A 177 -9.40 -3.93 -2.65
N SER A 178 -8.58 -3.19 -1.87
CA SER A 178 -8.99 -2.76 -0.53
C SER A 178 -10.18 -1.81 -0.58
N THR A 179 -11.06 -1.89 0.41
CA THR A 179 -12.09 -0.86 0.65
C THR A 179 -11.41 0.40 1.19
N ILE A 180 -11.81 1.58 0.69
CA ILE A 180 -11.26 2.86 1.12
C ILE A 180 -12.33 3.66 1.84
N VAL A 181 -12.09 3.97 3.11
CA VAL A 181 -12.94 4.82 3.95
C VAL A 181 -12.26 6.17 4.16
N ASN A 182 -12.99 7.24 3.89
CA ASN A 182 -12.60 8.59 4.23
C ASN A 182 -13.12 8.91 5.64
N CYS A 183 -12.19 9.08 6.58
CA CYS A 183 -12.48 9.39 7.98
C CYS A 183 -12.40 10.89 8.28
N LEU A 184 -12.40 11.75 7.26
CA LEU A 184 -12.29 13.21 7.41
C LEU A 184 -13.64 13.93 7.27
N THR A 185 -14.68 13.20 6.94
CA THR A 185 -16.06 13.71 6.79
C THR A 185 -16.96 13.21 7.90
N GLU A 186 -18.06 13.93 8.17
CA GLU A 186 -19.10 13.48 9.08
C GLU A 186 -20.43 13.37 8.33
N PRO A 187 -21.00 12.18 8.24
CA PRO A 187 -20.43 10.86 8.60
C PRO A 187 -19.24 10.46 7.71
N PHE A 188 -18.46 9.45 8.15
CA PHE A 188 -17.45 8.82 7.31
C PHE A 188 -18.10 8.28 6.03
N ASN A 189 -17.34 8.24 4.92
CA ASN A 189 -17.87 7.74 3.65
C ASN A 189 -16.91 6.79 2.94
N ILE A 190 -17.47 5.85 2.15
CA ILE A 190 -16.69 4.95 1.30
C ILE A 190 -16.34 5.68 -0.01
N LEU A 191 -15.04 5.81 -0.30
CA LEU A 191 -14.56 6.31 -1.58
C LEU A 191 -14.38 5.19 -2.62
N ARG A 192 -14.20 3.97 -2.16
CA ARG A 192 -14.12 2.77 -3.00
C ARG A 192 -14.58 1.56 -2.23
N GLN A 193 -15.59 0.90 -2.75
CA GLN A 193 -15.98 -0.44 -2.30
C GLN A 193 -14.94 -1.46 -2.78
N GLY A 194 -14.48 -2.30 -1.89
CA GLY A 194 -13.49 -3.35 -2.14
C GLY A 194 -13.84 -4.64 -1.39
N ALA A 195 -12.84 -5.29 -0.83
CA ALA A 195 -12.97 -6.59 -0.16
C ALA A 195 -13.83 -6.57 1.11
N ILE A 196 -13.95 -5.42 1.79
CA ILE A 196 -14.82 -5.25 2.96
C ILE A 196 -16.08 -4.53 2.50
N SER A 197 -17.25 -5.12 2.75
CA SER A 197 -18.54 -4.58 2.36
C SER A 197 -18.98 -3.40 3.24
N LEU A 198 -19.84 -2.52 2.70
CA LEU A 198 -20.50 -1.47 3.47
C LEU A 198 -21.22 -2.03 4.71
N LYS A 199 -21.87 -3.21 4.57
CA LYS A 199 -22.57 -3.86 5.68
C LYS A 199 -21.64 -4.22 6.83
N GLU A 200 -20.45 -4.76 6.55
CA GLU A 200 -19.44 -5.09 7.56
C GLU A 200 -18.94 -3.83 8.27
N ILE A 201 -18.65 -2.75 7.52
CA ILE A 201 -18.20 -1.49 8.11
C ILE A 201 -19.32 -0.88 8.97
N ASN A 202 -20.57 -0.86 8.49
CA ASN A 202 -21.70 -0.31 9.22
C ASN A 202 -22.05 -1.11 10.52
N HIS A 203 -21.56 -2.34 10.61
CA HIS A 203 -21.67 -3.11 11.87
C HIS A 203 -20.73 -2.55 12.95
N ILE A 204 -19.61 -1.95 12.57
CA ILE A 204 -18.61 -1.37 13.47
C ILE A 204 -18.90 0.11 13.72
N CYS A 205 -19.04 0.90 12.65
CA CYS A 205 -19.41 2.31 12.75
C CYS A 205 -20.32 2.71 11.59
N LYS A 206 -21.33 3.54 11.88
CA LYS A 206 -22.24 4.04 10.83
C LYS A 206 -21.49 4.97 9.89
N ILE A 207 -21.52 4.64 8.60
CA ILE A 207 -20.92 5.45 7.53
C ILE A 207 -21.94 5.70 6.41
N GLN A 208 -21.65 6.67 5.55
CA GLN A 208 -22.43 6.99 4.35
C GLN A 208 -21.82 6.35 3.11
N GLU A 209 -22.68 5.96 2.16
CA GLU A 209 -22.26 5.54 0.81
C GLU A 209 -21.69 6.70 -0.02
#